data_6689c6c10a12c68ad67ef73909963ce0
#
_entry.id   6689c6c10a12c68ad67ef73909963ce0
#
_cell.length_a   1.000
_cell.length_b   1.000
_cell.length_c   1.000
_cell.angle_alpha   90.00
_cell.angle_beta   90.00
_cell.angle_gamma   90.00
#
_symmetry.space_group_name_H-M   'P 1'
#
loop_
_entity.id
_entity.type
_entity.pdbx_description
1 polymer ?
#
loop_
_entity_poly.entity_id
_entity_poly.type
_entity_poly.pdbx_seq_one_letter_code
_entity_poly.pdbx_strand_id
1 'polypeptide(L)'
;QRGVTNARLINLFDEQFVDTFDTILMLMNGSGIIGRLNNMPEFFQRMKRILHPGGCIFMDSSDLRYLFEEEDGSIVIDLAGDYYGEIDFQMQYKDVKGDTFDWLYVDFQTLSLYASECGFKAELVKEGKHYDYLVKLSIA
;
A
#
# COMPACT_ATOMS: atom_id res chain seq x y z
N GLN A 1 17.36 -11.80 -9.90
CA GLN A 1 18.22 -12.79 -9.37
C GLN A 1 17.51 -14.11 -9.42
N ARG A 2 18.17 -15.20 -9.19
CA ARG A 2 17.62 -16.53 -9.43
C ARG A 2 17.08 -16.71 -10.86
N GLY A 3 17.79 -16.18 -11.86
CA GLY A 3 17.43 -16.30 -13.27
C GLY A 3 16.52 -15.20 -13.81
N VAL A 4 16.08 -14.27 -12.97
CA VAL A 4 15.31 -13.11 -13.44
C VAL A 4 16.28 -12.13 -14.09
N THR A 5 16.03 -11.78 -15.36
CA THR A 5 16.96 -10.97 -16.15
C THR A 5 16.60 -9.49 -16.20
N ASN A 6 15.36 -9.11 -15.92
CA ASN A 6 14.91 -7.72 -15.98
C ASN A 6 14.47 -7.16 -14.63
N ALA A 7 15.05 -7.69 -13.55
CA ALA A 7 14.88 -7.11 -12.22
C ALA A 7 15.78 -5.89 -12.06
N ARG A 8 15.23 -4.84 -11.46
CA ARG A 8 15.97 -3.60 -11.20
C ARG A 8 15.74 -3.15 -9.78
N LEU A 9 16.78 -2.61 -9.13
CA LEU A 9 16.66 -2.01 -7.80
C LEU A 9 16.36 -0.52 -7.98
N ILE A 10 15.09 -0.14 -7.78
CA ILE A 10 14.62 1.23 -8.01
C ILE A 10 13.70 1.62 -6.86
N ASN A 11 13.84 2.86 -6.41
CA ASN A 11 12.86 3.46 -5.50
C ASN A 11 11.65 3.91 -6.32
N LEU A 12 10.46 3.45 -5.95
CA LEU A 12 9.22 3.80 -6.63
C LEU A 12 8.99 5.31 -6.72
N PHE A 13 9.46 6.05 -5.71
CA PHE A 13 9.31 7.50 -5.64
C PHE A 13 10.44 8.28 -6.32
N ASP A 14 11.37 7.58 -6.98
CA ASP A 14 12.44 8.22 -7.74
C ASP A 14 11.87 8.89 -8.99
N GLU A 15 12.04 10.20 -9.11
CA GLU A 15 11.52 10.98 -10.24
C GLU A 15 12.16 10.59 -11.57
N GLN A 16 13.34 9.98 -11.53
CA GLN A 16 14.02 9.52 -12.74
C GLN A 16 13.48 8.20 -13.27
N PHE A 17 12.65 7.52 -12.50
CA PHE A 17 11.99 6.30 -12.93
C PHE A 17 10.77 6.69 -13.79
N VAL A 18 10.89 6.57 -15.10
CA VAL A 18 9.89 7.04 -16.08
C VAL A 18 9.33 5.94 -16.98
N ASP A 19 9.68 4.68 -16.73
CA ASP A 19 9.10 3.57 -17.49
C ASP A 19 7.59 3.51 -17.26
N THR A 20 6.87 3.01 -18.26
CA THR A 20 5.40 2.91 -18.19
C THR A 20 4.94 1.47 -18.34
N PHE A 21 3.81 1.14 -17.72
CA PHE A 21 3.31 -0.22 -17.64
C PHE A 21 1.79 -0.26 -17.83
N ASP A 22 1.30 -1.36 -18.38
CA ASP A 22 -0.14 -1.62 -18.49
C ASP A 22 -0.72 -2.14 -17.17
N THR A 23 0.04 -2.96 -16.47
CA THR A 23 -0.38 -3.56 -15.21
C THR A 23 0.76 -3.52 -14.21
N ILE A 24 0.45 -3.05 -13.01
CA ILE A 24 1.41 -3.01 -11.91
C ILE A 24 0.88 -3.92 -10.80
N LEU A 25 1.71 -4.81 -10.29
CA LEU A 25 1.37 -5.69 -9.19
C LEU A 25 2.11 -5.25 -7.93
N MET A 26 1.36 -5.00 -6.87
CA MET A 26 1.89 -4.64 -5.56
C MET A 26 1.30 -5.61 -4.53
N LEU A 27 1.86 -6.81 -4.48
CA LEU A 27 1.32 -7.92 -3.70
C LEU A 27 2.06 -8.09 -2.36
N MET A 28 1.55 -8.97 -1.50
CA MET A 28 2.08 -9.24 -0.16
C MET A 28 2.02 -7.98 0.72
N ASN A 29 0.83 -7.43 0.87
CA ASN A 29 0.59 -6.15 1.53
C ASN A 29 1.41 -5.04 0.85
N GLY A 30 1.31 -5.00 -0.47
CA GLY A 30 2.06 -4.07 -1.30
C GLY A 30 1.80 -2.59 -0.98
N SER A 31 0.68 -2.27 -0.34
CA SER A 31 0.40 -0.92 0.15
C SER A 31 1.48 -0.41 1.12
N GLY A 32 2.24 -1.31 1.72
CA GLY A 32 3.28 -0.94 2.68
C GLY A 32 4.33 0.00 2.11
N ILE A 33 4.61 -0.10 0.81
CA ILE A 33 5.61 0.77 0.17
C ILE A 33 5.23 2.25 0.25
N ILE A 34 3.95 2.57 0.43
CA ILE A 34 3.48 3.94 0.59
C ILE A 34 3.99 4.52 1.91
N GLY A 35 4.10 3.71 2.94
CA GLY A 35 4.65 4.07 4.24
C GLY A 35 3.65 4.68 5.19
N ARG A 36 3.13 5.85 4.86
CA ARG A 36 2.16 6.59 5.68
C ARG A 36 1.05 7.18 4.83
N LEU A 37 -0.10 7.46 5.45
CA LEU A 37 -1.24 8.04 4.73
C LEU A 37 -0.90 9.36 4.04
N ASN A 38 -0.06 10.18 4.64
CA ASN A 38 0.29 11.47 4.04
C ASN A 38 1.13 11.34 2.76
N ASN A 39 1.62 10.16 2.45
CA ASN A 39 2.32 9.87 1.19
C ASN A 39 1.38 9.43 0.07
N MET A 40 0.09 9.23 0.36
CA MET A 40 -0.89 8.76 -0.63
C MET A 40 -0.98 9.66 -1.87
N PRO A 41 -1.09 10.99 -1.73
CA PRO A 41 -1.17 11.84 -2.92
C PRO A 41 0.06 11.71 -3.82
N GLU A 42 1.25 11.66 -3.23
CA GLU A 42 2.50 11.48 -3.99
C GLU A 42 2.51 10.11 -4.68
N PHE A 43 2.09 9.06 -3.97
CA PHE A 43 1.98 7.71 -4.54
C PHE A 43 1.10 7.71 -5.79
N PHE A 44 -0.11 8.27 -5.70
CA PHE A 44 -1.03 8.28 -6.84
C PHE A 44 -0.53 9.16 -7.98
N GLN A 45 0.12 10.27 -7.71
CA GLN A 45 0.74 11.08 -8.75
C GLN A 45 1.83 10.30 -9.47
N ARG A 46 2.63 9.56 -8.73
CA ARG A 46 3.69 8.72 -9.32
C ARG A 46 3.08 7.62 -10.18
N MET A 47 2.00 6.99 -9.69
CA MET A 47 1.32 5.92 -10.44
C MET A 47 0.75 6.44 -11.76
N LYS A 48 0.20 7.66 -11.78
CA LYS A 48 -0.28 8.26 -13.03
C LYS A 48 0.80 8.38 -14.10
N ARG A 49 2.04 8.63 -13.68
CA ARG A 49 3.16 8.79 -14.60
C ARG A 49 3.62 7.47 -15.20
N ILE A 50 3.54 6.39 -14.43
CA ILE A 50 4.07 5.10 -14.85
C ILE A 50 3.01 4.12 -15.35
N LEU A 51 1.73 4.52 -15.35
CA LEU A 51 0.65 3.75 -15.94
C LEU A 51 0.35 4.23 -17.34
N HIS A 52 0.25 3.28 -18.28
CA HIS A 52 -0.33 3.58 -19.60
C HIS A 52 -1.80 3.95 -19.45
N PRO A 53 -2.36 4.75 -20.37
CA PRO A 53 -3.80 4.96 -20.40
C PRO A 53 -4.54 3.63 -20.46
N GLY A 54 -5.52 3.45 -19.58
CA GLY A 54 -6.25 2.18 -19.46
C GLY A 54 -5.54 1.13 -18.60
N GLY A 55 -4.36 1.43 -18.08
CA GLY A 55 -3.64 0.53 -17.20
C GLY A 55 -4.24 0.45 -15.81
N CYS A 56 -3.78 -0.53 -15.03
CA CYS A 56 -4.30 -0.73 -13.68
C CYS A 56 -3.22 -1.25 -12.72
N ILE A 57 -3.50 -1.06 -11.44
CA ILE A 57 -2.67 -1.57 -10.35
C ILE A 57 -3.49 -2.60 -9.57
N PHE A 58 -2.93 -3.78 -9.34
CA PHE A 58 -3.49 -4.73 -8.39
C PHE A 58 -2.64 -4.68 -7.12
N MET A 59 -3.27 -4.32 -6.03
CA MET A 59 -2.58 -4.14 -4.75
C MET A 59 -3.36 -4.84 -3.66
N ASP A 60 -2.67 -5.47 -2.74
CA ASP A 60 -3.32 -5.99 -1.56
C ASP A 60 -2.86 -5.24 -0.31
N SER A 61 -3.71 -5.24 0.67
CA SER A 61 -3.48 -4.63 1.96
C SER A 61 -4.34 -5.34 3.01
N SER A 62 -4.25 -4.88 4.22
CA SER A 62 -5.02 -5.43 5.32
C SER A 62 -5.58 -4.31 6.19
N ASP A 63 -6.76 -4.54 6.74
CA ASP A 63 -7.35 -3.65 7.74
C ASP A 63 -6.93 -4.15 9.11
N LEU A 64 -6.06 -3.41 9.78
CA LEU A 64 -5.56 -3.79 11.10
C LEU A 64 -6.50 -3.43 12.25
N ARG A 65 -7.71 -3.00 11.94
CA ARG A 65 -8.69 -2.60 12.95
C ARG A 65 -8.91 -3.70 13.99
N TYR A 66 -8.84 -4.97 13.59
CA TYR A 66 -9.05 -6.10 14.50
C TYR A 66 -8.04 -6.15 15.65
N LEU A 67 -6.88 -5.53 15.52
CA LEU A 67 -5.89 -5.47 16.59
C LEU A 67 -6.36 -4.61 17.77
N PHE A 68 -7.37 -3.78 17.57
CA PHE A 68 -7.93 -2.87 18.57
C PHE A 68 -9.30 -3.32 19.05
N GLU A 69 -9.70 -4.57 18.73
CA GLU A 69 -10.97 -5.13 19.13
C GLU A 69 -10.90 -5.55 20.59
N GLU A 70 -11.88 -5.10 21.37
CA GLU A 70 -12.03 -5.46 22.78
C GLU A 70 -12.72 -6.83 22.92
N GLU A 71 -12.71 -7.39 24.16
CA GLU A 71 -13.31 -8.70 24.43
C GLU A 71 -14.80 -8.74 24.11
N ASP A 72 -15.49 -7.63 24.21
CA ASP A 72 -16.93 -7.54 23.93
C ASP A 72 -17.25 -7.32 22.44
N GLY A 73 -16.22 -7.34 21.58
CA GLY A 73 -16.37 -7.12 20.14
C GLY A 73 -16.33 -5.65 19.71
N SER A 74 -16.27 -4.71 20.65
CA SER A 74 -16.13 -3.30 20.31
C SER A 74 -14.71 -2.98 19.87
N ILE A 75 -14.56 -1.91 19.09
CA ILE A 75 -13.27 -1.47 18.57
C ILE A 75 -12.98 -0.07 19.07
N VAL A 76 -11.83 0.09 19.74
CA VAL A 76 -11.40 1.39 20.29
C VAL A 76 -10.16 1.85 19.54
N ILE A 77 -10.25 2.96 18.83
CA ILE A 77 -9.17 3.56 18.04
C ILE A 77 -9.00 5.00 18.49
N ASP A 78 -7.73 5.40 18.73
CA ASP A 78 -7.40 6.77 19.06
C ASP A 78 -7.41 7.60 17.77
N LEU A 79 -8.43 8.42 17.60
CA LEU A 79 -8.58 9.29 16.43
C LEU A 79 -7.65 10.51 16.46
N ALA A 80 -7.07 10.81 17.62
CA ALA A 80 -6.13 11.92 17.76
C ALA A 80 -4.69 11.51 17.45
N GLY A 81 -4.40 10.22 17.38
CA GLY A 81 -3.07 9.69 17.07
C GLY A 81 -2.87 9.45 15.57
N ASP A 82 -1.79 8.78 15.24
CA ASP A 82 -1.52 8.35 13.87
C ASP A 82 -2.56 7.34 13.41
N TYR A 83 -2.70 7.21 12.08
CA TYR A 83 -3.58 6.17 11.53
C TYR A 83 -3.14 4.79 12.02
N TYR A 84 -4.09 3.98 12.45
CA TYR A 84 -3.82 2.69 13.11
C TYR A 84 -3.08 1.67 12.24
N GLY A 85 -3.08 1.87 10.92
CA GLY A 85 -2.37 0.99 9.98
C GLY A 85 -0.95 1.46 9.64
N GLU A 86 -0.48 2.56 10.24
CA GLU A 86 0.89 3.04 10.05
C GLU A 86 1.81 2.36 11.06
N ILE A 87 2.61 1.41 10.58
CA ILE A 87 3.43 0.55 11.43
C ILE A 87 4.90 0.80 11.13
N ASP A 88 5.71 0.92 12.17
CA ASP A 88 7.16 1.00 12.05
C ASP A 88 7.75 -0.38 12.27
N PHE A 89 8.66 -0.78 11.38
CA PHE A 89 9.36 -2.05 11.47
C PHE A 89 10.86 -1.85 11.52
N GLN A 90 11.53 -2.79 12.20
CA GLN A 90 12.97 -2.90 12.15
C GLN A 90 13.34 -4.36 11.97
N MET A 91 14.09 -4.66 10.92
CA MET A 91 14.58 -6.01 10.66
C MET A 91 15.83 -6.26 11.50
N GLN A 92 15.95 -7.46 12.05
CA GLN A 92 17.12 -7.87 12.81
C GLN A 92 17.51 -9.29 12.43
N TYR A 93 18.79 -9.49 12.16
CA TYR A 93 19.35 -10.83 11.94
C TYR A 93 20.57 -10.98 12.82
N LYS A 94 20.51 -11.88 13.83
CA LYS A 94 21.52 -12.04 14.87
C LYS A 94 21.80 -10.69 15.55
N ASP A 95 23.04 -10.16 15.44
CA ASP A 95 23.45 -8.91 16.06
C ASP A 95 23.31 -7.71 15.09
N VAL A 96 22.85 -7.95 13.86
CA VAL A 96 22.72 -6.90 12.84
C VAL A 96 21.29 -6.37 12.84
N LYS A 97 21.13 -5.09 13.15
CA LYS A 97 19.84 -4.40 13.08
C LYS A 97 19.84 -3.47 11.87
N GLY A 98 18.79 -3.57 11.04
CA GLY A 98 18.58 -2.63 9.96
C GLY A 98 17.99 -1.32 10.46
N ASP A 99 17.84 -0.36 9.55
CA ASP A 99 17.14 0.87 9.84
C ASP A 99 15.65 0.62 10.03
N THR A 100 14.98 1.45 10.81
CA THR A 100 13.53 1.41 10.92
C THR A 100 12.90 1.89 9.61
N PHE A 101 11.76 1.31 9.27
CA PHE A 101 11.02 1.71 8.07
C PHE A 101 9.52 1.66 8.34
N ASP A 102 8.78 2.52 7.65
CA ASP A 102 7.33 2.56 7.74
C ASP A 102 6.71 1.57 6.77
N TRP A 103 5.63 0.92 7.19
CA TRP A 103 4.86 0.03 6.35
C TRP A 103 3.39 0.32 6.56
N LEU A 104 2.67 0.63 5.50
CA LEU A 104 1.28 1.03 5.59
C LEU A 104 0.35 -0.16 5.35
N TYR A 105 -0.53 -0.40 6.32
CA TYR A 105 -1.68 -1.28 6.17
C TYR A 105 -2.91 -0.38 6.13
N VAL A 106 -3.57 -0.28 4.98
CA VAL A 106 -4.68 0.64 4.81
C VAL A 106 -5.97 -0.13 4.59
N ASP A 107 -7.05 0.29 5.26
CA ASP A 107 -8.36 -0.28 5.01
C ASP A 107 -8.91 0.19 3.66
N PHE A 108 -9.81 -0.60 3.08
CA PHE A 108 -10.30 -0.33 1.74
C PHE A 108 -11.02 1.02 1.62
N GLN A 109 -11.80 1.39 2.62
CA GLN A 109 -12.56 2.64 2.58
C GLN A 109 -11.62 3.85 2.55
N THR A 110 -10.58 3.85 3.39
CA THR A 110 -9.59 4.92 3.42
C THR A 110 -8.83 4.97 2.10
N LEU A 111 -8.39 3.82 1.60
CA LEU A 111 -7.70 3.75 0.30
C LEU A 111 -8.58 4.29 -0.82
N SER A 112 -9.85 3.89 -0.85
CA SER A 112 -10.81 4.33 -1.87
C SER A 112 -11.02 5.84 -1.84
N LEU A 113 -11.08 6.41 -0.64
CA LEU A 113 -11.22 7.86 -0.49
C LEU A 113 -10.02 8.62 -1.08
N TYR A 114 -8.80 8.21 -0.72
CA TYR A 114 -7.60 8.83 -1.27
C TYR A 114 -7.49 8.63 -2.77
N ALA A 115 -7.82 7.43 -3.27
CA ALA A 115 -7.82 7.15 -4.70
C ALA A 115 -8.76 8.08 -5.43
N SER A 116 -9.99 8.23 -4.95
CA SER A 116 -10.99 9.11 -5.54
C SER A 116 -10.52 10.56 -5.59
N GLU A 117 -9.94 11.05 -4.49
CA GLU A 117 -9.42 12.41 -4.43
C GLU A 117 -8.26 12.65 -5.40
N CYS A 118 -7.52 11.60 -5.72
CA CYS A 118 -6.36 11.69 -6.62
C CYS A 118 -6.69 11.30 -8.07
N GLY A 119 -7.96 11.11 -8.41
CA GLY A 119 -8.39 10.80 -9.76
C GLY A 119 -8.27 9.33 -10.14
N PHE A 120 -8.28 8.44 -9.15
CA PHE A 120 -8.28 6.99 -9.35
C PHE A 120 -9.62 6.40 -8.94
N LYS A 121 -9.93 5.24 -9.51
CA LYS A 121 -11.06 4.40 -9.10
C LYS A 121 -10.52 3.16 -8.40
N ALA A 122 -11.06 2.86 -7.23
CA ALA A 122 -10.70 1.67 -6.46
C ALA A 122 -11.86 0.66 -6.54
N GLU A 123 -11.55 -0.56 -6.97
CA GLU A 123 -12.52 -1.65 -7.06
C GLU A 123 -12.05 -2.79 -6.18
N LEU A 124 -12.89 -3.20 -5.23
CA LEU A 124 -12.61 -4.36 -4.39
C LEU A 124 -12.73 -5.62 -5.23
N VAL A 125 -11.63 -6.34 -5.42
CA VAL A 125 -11.61 -7.57 -6.22
C VAL A 125 -11.96 -8.78 -5.37
N LYS A 126 -11.36 -8.87 -4.17
CA LYS A 126 -11.55 -10.01 -3.29
C LYS A 126 -11.21 -9.63 -1.85
N GLU A 127 -11.98 -10.17 -0.91
CA GLU A 127 -11.66 -10.10 0.52
C GLU A 127 -11.11 -11.45 0.96
N GLY A 128 -10.03 -11.42 1.75
CA GLY A 128 -9.46 -12.62 2.35
C GLY A 128 -10.08 -12.94 3.71
N LYS A 129 -9.54 -13.98 4.34
CA LYS A 129 -10.08 -14.49 5.61
C LYS A 129 -9.57 -13.74 6.84
N HIS A 130 -8.49 -12.95 6.71
CA HIS A 130 -7.85 -12.28 7.84
C HIS A 130 -7.79 -10.77 7.63
N TYR A 131 -8.93 -10.17 7.24
CA TYR A 131 -9.04 -8.72 7.03
C TYR A 131 -8.15 -8.19 5.92
N ASP A 132 -7.57 -9.07 5.11
CA ASP A 132 -6.84 -8.71 3.90
C ASP A 132 -7.80 -8.59 2.71
N TYR A 133 -7.37 -7.85 1.70
CA TYR A 133 -8.17 -7.66 0.49
C TYR A 133 -7.27 -7.36 -0.70
N LEU A 134 -7.78 -7.64 -1.89
CA LEU A 134 -7.17 -7.29 -3.15
C LEU A 134 -8.00 -6.20 -3.83
N VAL A 135 -7.35 -5.13 -4.25
CA VAL A 135 -8.00 -3.99 -4.90
C VAL A 135 -7.40 -3.77 -6.28
N LYS A 136 -8.25 -3.35 -7.21
CA LYS A 136 -7.83 -2.88 -8.52
C LYS A 136 -7.96 -1.36 -8.56
N LEU A 137 -6.86 -0.68 -8.86
CA LEU A 137 -6.80 0.78 -8.97
C LEU A 137 -6.61 1.13 -10.44
N SER A 138 -7.43 2.03 -10.95
CA SER A 138 -7.34 2.51 -12.32
C SER A 138 -7.61 4.02 -12.35
N ILE A 139 -7.09 4.69 -13.38
CA ILE A 139 -7.33 6.13 -13.54
C ILE A 139 -8.79 6.33 -13.93
N ALA A 140 -9.47 7.17 -13.15
CA ALA A 140 -10.89 7.45 -13.37
C ALA A 140 -11.12 8.30 -14.62
#